data_d8ada534fcc519c8582b65037807f0a7
#
_entry.id   d8ada534fcc519c8582b65037807f0a7
#
_cell.length_a   1.000
_cell.length_b   1.000
_cell.length_c   1.000
_cell.angle_alpha   90.00
_cell.angle_beta   90.00
_cell.angle_gamma   90.00
#
_symmetry.space_group_name_H-M   'P 1'
#
loop_
_entity.id
_entity.type
_entity.pdbx_description
1 polymer ?
#
loop_
_entity_poly.entity_id
_entity_poly.type
_entity_poly.pdbx_seq_one_letter_code
_entity_poly.pdbx_strand_id
1 'polypeptide(L)'
;SSPESAAFAGQAGVGMVYAEFIARSEGGPSTAAYRQAFAPSVFRKAPWASVATIALAAETREEAERLAAPMRAGALANLDNERRRFPTIEEAQSFLDARRDDPRLPAVLARAIVGSAAEVRAGLEEKARKAGADELFVMAVGPSLETRIRSLELIKGV
;
A
#
# COMPACT_ATOMS: atom_id res chain seq x y z
N SER A 1 0.81 3.82 13.64
CA SER A 1 -0.01 2.66 13.20
C SER A 1 0.40 1.42 13.99
N SER A 2 -0.40 1.06 14.99
CA SER A 2 -0.22 -0.15 15.81
C SER A 2 -1.58 -0.60 16.33
N PRO A 3 -1.75 -1.86 16.81
CA PRO A 3 -2.99 -2.31 17.42
C PRO A 3 -3.43 -1.46 18.63
N GLU A 4 -2.48 -0.95 19.43
CA GLU A 4 -2.77 -0.11 20.59
C GLU A 4 -3.37 1.24 20.16
N SER A 5 -2.80 1.90 19.15
CA SER A 5 -3.35 3.17 18.62
C SER A 5 -4.70 2.96 17.95
N ALA A 6 -4.91 1.79 17.34
CA ALA A 6 -6.19 1.40 16.75
C ALA A 6 -7.25 1.19 17.83
N ALA A 7 -6.93 0.47 18.91
CA ALA A 7 -7.83 0.30 20.06
C ALA A 7 -8.19 1.65 20.70
N PHE A 8 -7.24 2.57 20.84
CA PHE A 8 -7.51 3.91 21.34
C PHE A 8 -8.50 4.69 20.45
N ALA A 9 -8.37 4.63 19.12
CA ALA A 9 -9.31 5.23 18.19
C ALA A 9 -10.72 4.61 18.34
N GLY A 10 -10.79 3.28 18.56
CA GLY A 10 -12.04 2.58 18.86
C GLY A 10 -12.70 3.07 20.14
N GLN A 11 -11.97 3.17 21.23
CA GLN A 11 -12.48 3.69 22.51
C GLN A 11 -12.97 5.15 22.39
N ALA A 12 -12.29 5.95 21.56
CA ALA A 12 -12.71 7.32 21.29
C ALA A 12 -13.93 7.42 20.36
N GLY A 13 -14.38 6.31 19.78
CA GLY A 13 -15.55 6.27 18.90
C GLY A 13 -15.38 7.06 17.62
N VAL A 14 -14.15 7.11 17.06
CA VAL A 14 -13.82 7.77 15.80
C VAL A 14 -13.49 6.74 14.71
N GLY A 15 -13.46 7.16 13.44
CA GLY A 15 -12.97 6.30 12.36
C GLY A 15 -11.45 6.10 12.43
N MET A 16 -10.97 5.00 11.86
CA MET A 16 -9.55 4.66 11.84
C MET A 16 -9.05 4.46 10.39
N VAL A 17 -7.87 4.98 10.10
CA VAL A 17 -7.11 4.62 8.88
C VAL A 17 -5.78 4.00 9.30
N TYR A 18 -5.55 2.76 8.90
CA TYR A 18 -4.29 2.07 9.12
C TYR A 18 -3.39 2.17 7.88
N ALA A 19 -2.23 2.81 8.00
CA ALA A 19 -1.30 3.00 6.89
C ALA A 19 -0.25 1.87 6.85
N GLU A 20 -0.47 0.84 6.02
CA GLU A 20 0.43 -0.30 5.89
C GLU A 20 1.83 0.09 5.42
N PHE A 21 1.92 1.09 4.53
CA PHE A 21 3.20 1.56 4.00
C PHE A 21 4.07 2.27 5.05
N ILE A 22 3.48 2.79 6.13
CA ILE A 22 4.19 3.36 7.28
C ILE A 22 4.54 2.26 8.28
N ALA A 23 3.55 1.46 8.66
CA ALA A 23 3.69 0.41 9.67
C ALA A 23 4.54 -0.78 9.20
N ARG A 24 4.62 -0.99 7.88
CA ARG A 24 5.30 -2.14 7.25
C ARG A 24 4.75 -3.49 7.71
N SER A 25 3.46 -3.53 8.04
CA SER A 25 2.75 -4.72 8.49
C SER A 25 1.31 -4.68 7.99
N GLU A 26 0.66 -5.84 7.96
CA GLU A 26 -0.74 -5.98 7.54
C GLU A 26 -1.70 -5.31 8.51
N GLY A 27 -2.78 -4.71 7.99
CA GLY A 27 -3.76 -3.97 8.76
C GLY A 27 -4.69 -4.83 9.64
N GLY A 28 -4.83 -6.12 9.35
CA GLY A 28 -5.80 -6.99 9.99
C GLY A 28 -5.79 -6.98 11.52
N PRO A 29 -4.65 -7.16 12.20
CA PRO A 29 -4.58 -7.08 13.66
C PRO A 29 -5.05 -5.73 14.22
N SER A 30 -4.73 -4.62 13.54
CA SER A 30 -5.13 -3.28 13.97
C SER A 30 -6.62 -3.02 13.74
N THR A 31 -7.19 -3.47 12.62
CA THR A 31 -8.63 -3.34 12.38
C THR A 31 -9.44 -4.19 13.36
N ALA A 32 -8.95 -5.38 13.71
CA ALA A 32 -9.57 -6.22 14.72
C ALA A 32 -9.55 -5.56 16.12
N ALA A 33 -8.38 -5.04 16.54
CA ALA A 33 -8.25 -4.33 17.82
C ALA A 33 -9.15 -3.08 17.89
N TYR A 34 -9.23 -2.32 16.79
CA TYR A 34 -10.13 -1.18 16.66
C TYR A 34 -11.60 -1.59 16.87
N ARG A 35 -12.06 -2.61 16.13
CA ARG A 35 -13.45 -3.07 16.21
C ARG A 35 -13.81 -3.62 17.59
N GLN A 36 -12.90 -4.37 18.20
CA GLN A 36 -13.08 -4.92 19.53
C GLN A 36 -13.21 -3.83 20.61
N ALA A 37 -12.44 -2.74 20.46
CA ALA A 37 -12.43 -1.63 21.42
C ALA A 37 -13.48 -0.55 21.13
N PHE A 38 -14.21 -0.64 19.99
CA PHE A 38 -15.09 0.45 19.55
C PHE A 38 -16.23 0.72 20.53
N ALA A 39 -16.32 1.99 20.94
CA ALA A 39 -17.45 2.54 21.72
C ALA A 39 -18.17 3.62 20.89
N PRO A 40 -19.50 3.56 20.73
CA PRO A 40 -20.25 4.61 20.04
C PRO A 40 -20.04 5.99 20.65
N SER A 41 -19.91 7.01 19.80
CA SER A 41 -19.70 8.39 20.21
C SER A 41 -20.66 9.34 19.47
N VAL A 42 -20.48 10.64 19.69
CA VAL A 42 -21.18 11.68 18.90
C VAL A 42 -20.74 11.68 17.43
N PHE A 43 -19.53 11.21 17.14
CA PHE A 43 -18.97 11.18 15.79
C PHE A 43 -19.41 9.96 14.99
N ARG A 44 -19.50 8.77 15.64
CA ARG A 44 -19.84 7.52 14.96
C ARG A 44 -20.66 6.59 15.86
N LYS A 45 -21.65 5.93 15.25
CA LYS A 45 -22.50 4.95 15.94
C LYS A 45 -22.06 3.50 15.71
N ALA A 46 -21.27 3.26 14.65
CA ALA A 46 -20.70 1.96 14.30
C ALA A 46 -19.22 2.10 13.90
N PRO A 47 -18.41 1.06 14.10
CA PRO A 47 -17.01 1.09 13.71
C PRO A 47 -16.86 1.22 12.19
N TRP A 48 -15.83 1.94 11.77
CA TRP A 48 -15.43 2.07 10.37
C TRP A 48 -13.91 2.07 10.28
N ALA A 49 -13.38 0.99 9.77
CA ALA A 49 -11.94 0.78 9.63
C ALA A 49 -11.53 0.91 8.17
N SER A 50 -10.59 1.80 7.90
CA SER A 50 -9.98 1.97 6.59
C SER A 50 -8.52 1.52 6.63
N VAL A 51 -8.02 1.02 5.50
CA VAL A 51 -6.61 0.67 5.31
C VAL A 51 -6.05 1.44 4.13
N ALA A 52 -4.89 2.07 4.33
CA ALA A 52 -4.17 2.75 3.26
C ALA A 52 -3.01 1.87 2.76
N THR A 53 -3.00 1.63 1.46
CA THR A 53 -2.04 0.76 0.78
C THR A 53 -1.49 1.40 -0.49
N ILE A 54 -0.39 0.84 -1.01
CA ILE A 54 0.19 1.28 -2.29
C ILE A 54 -0.28 0.34 -3.38
N ALA A 55 -0.71 0.90 -4.52
CA ALA A 55 -0.98 0.12 -5.73
C ALA A 55 -0.53 0.86 -6.98
N LEU A 56 -0.20 0.11 -8.02
CA LEU A 56 0.12 0.60 -9.36
C LEU A 56 -0.46 -0.34 -10.39
N ALA A 57 -1.43 0.14 -11.16
CA ALA A 57 -1.98 -0.54 -12.31
C ALA A 57 -1.42 0.05 -13.61
N ALA A 58 -1.16 -0.80 -14.60
CA ALA A 58 -0.90 -0.41 -15.98
C ALA A 58 -1.73 -1.27 -16.94
N GLU A 59 -1.58 -1.06 -18.24
CA GLU A 59 -2.31 -1.84 -19.26
C GLU A 59 -1.89 -3.32 -19.24
N THR A 60 -0.61 -3.58 -18.96
CA THR A 60 -0.07 -4.92 -18.78
C THR A 60 0.70 -5.05 -17.48
N ARG A 61 0.88 -6.29 -17.01
CA ARG A 61 1.72 -6.58 -15.84
C ARG A 61 3.16 -6.15 -16.05
N GLU A 62 3.71 -6.41 -17.23
CA GLU A 62 5.10 -6.08 -17.57
C GLU A 62 5.34 -4.57 -17.49
N GLU A 63 4.39 -3.78 -18.00
CA GLU A 63 4.46 -2.33 -17.91
C GLU A 63 4.37 -1.85 -16.46
N ALA A 64 3.43 -2.40 -15.68
CA ALA A 64 3.29 -2.07 -14.27
C ALA A 64 4.57 -2.37 -13.47
N GLU A 65 5.18 -3.54 -13.71
CA GLU A 65 6.45 -3.93 -13.09
C GLU A 65 7.59 -2.95 -13.44
N ARG A 66 7.68 -2.54 -14.69
CA ARG A 66 8.64 -1.54 -15.17
C ARG A 66 8.43 -0.19 -14.50
N LEU A 67 7.18 0.28 -14.43
CA LEU A 67 6.82 1.56 -13.80
C LEU A 67 6.99 1.56 -12.28
N ALA A 68 6.91 0.39 -11.63
CA ALA A 68 7.13 0.24 -10.20
C ALA A 68 8.62 0.20 -9.81
N ALA A 69 9.52 -0.03 -10.74
CA ALA A 69 10.95 -0.21 -10.46
C ALA A 69 11.56 0.95 -9.64
N PRO A 70 11.31 2.24 -9.95
CA PRO A 70 11.87 3.35 -9.17
C PRO A 70 11.45 3.34 -7.70
N MET A 71 10.19 3.04 -7.41
CA MET A 71 9.67 2.93 -6.04
C MET A 71 10.35 1.77 -5.29
N ARG A 72 10.48 0.62 -5.93
CA ARG A 72 11.11 -0.59 -5.35
C ARG A 72 12.59 -0.39 -5.09
N ALA A 73 13.31 0.19 -6.05
CA ALA A 73 14.73 0.54 -5.89
C ALA A 73 14.93 1.51 -4.72
N GLY A 74 14.11 2.56 -4.63
CA GLY A 74 14.14 3.50 -3.52
C GLY A 74 13.81 2.84 -2.18
N ALA A 75 12.82 1.95 -2.14
CA ALA A 75 12.45 1.21 -0.92
C ALA A 75 13.57 0.28 -0.46
N LEU A 76 14.28 -0.40 -1.38
CA LEU A 76 15.41 -1.26 -1.06
C LEU A 76 16.62 -0.45 -0.58
N ALA A 77 16.97 0.65 -1.28
CA ALA A 77 18.05 1.55 -0.90
C ALA A 77 17.83 2.19 0.48
N ASN A 78 16.59 2.54 0.82
CA ASN A 78 16.23 3.08 2.15
C ASN A 78 16.48 2.08 3.30
N LEU A 79 16.52 0.77 3.04
CA LEU A 79 16.89 -0.23 4.05
C LEU A 79 18.38 -0.15 4.43
N ASP A 80 19.20 0.38 3.53
CA ASP A 80 20.63 0.60 3.75
C ASP A 80 20.94 2.04 4.20
N ASN A 81 19.90 2.82 4.56
CA ASN A 81 19.99 4.26 4.88
C ASN A 81 20.58 5.11 3.73
N GLU A 82 20.54 4.61 2.51
CA GLU A 82 20.98 5.32 1.32
C GLU A 82 19.88 6.30 0.86
N ARG A 83 20.00 7.56 1.23
CA ARG A 83 19.12 8.61 0.69
C ARG A 83 19.60 8.98 -0.71
N ARG A 84 18.83 8.58 -1.71
CA ARG A 84 19.10 8.89 -3.12
C ARG A 84 17.98 9.76 -3.70
N ARG A 85 18.28 10.49 -4.80
CA ARG A 85 17.20 11.05 -5.64
C ARG A 85 16.33 9.91 -6.16
N PHE A 86 15.10 10.21 -6.52
CA PHE A 86 14.22 9.24 -7.16
C PHE A 86 14.85 8.82 -8.50
N PRO A 87 15.16 7.53 -8.71
CA PRO A 87 15.90 7.07 -9.88
C PRO A 87 15.01 7.09 -11.14
N THR A 88 15.62 7.12 -12.32
CA THR A 88 14.91 6.79 -13.57
C THR A 88 14.53 5.31 -13.58
N ILE A 89 13.66 4.92 -14.53
CA ILE A 89 13.26 3.50 -14.66
C ILE A 89 14.49 2.64 -14.96
N GLU A 90 15.36 3.06 -15.87
CA GLU A 90 16.56 2.34 -16.29
C GLU A 90 17.57 2.19 -15.14
N GLU A 91 17.79 3.25 -14.40
CA GLU A 91 18.65 3.23 -13.19
C GLU A 91 18.10 2.27 -12.15
N ALA A 92 16.76 2.30 -11.95
CA ALA A 92 16.08 1.44 -10.98
C ALA A 92 16.13 -0.03 -11.38
N GLN A 93 15.91 -0.35 -12.65
CA GLN A 93 16.01 -1.72 -13.15
C GLN A 93 17.44 -2.26 -12.98
N SER A 94 18.46 -1.50 -13.41
CA SER A 94 19.87 -1.88 -13.22
C SER A 94 20.23 -2.09 -11.74
N PHE A 95 19.70 -1.24 -10.85
CA PHE A 95 19.91 -1.36 -9.41
C PHE A 95 19.27 -2.63 -8.84
N LEU A 96 18.04 -2.95 -9.25
CA LEU A 96 17.31 -4.14 -8.81
C LEU A 96 17.93 -5.43 -9.37
N ASP A 97 18.34 -5.42 -10.64
CA ASP A 97 19.01 -6.56 -11.27
C ASP A 97 20.32 -6.92 -10.57
N ALA A 98 21.11 -5.91 -10.20
CA ALA A 98 22.33 -6.11 -9.43
C ALA A 98 22.08 -6.66 -8.01
N ARG A 99 20.85 -6.61 -7.52
CA ARG A 99 20.42 -7.04 -6.17
C ARG A 99 19.35 -8.11 -6.20
N ARG A 100 19.19 -8.83 -7.31
CA ARG A 100 18.16 -9.88 -7.47
C ARG A 100 18.19 -10.94 -6.37
N ASP A 101 19.38 -11.21 -5.82
CA ASP A 101 19.60 -12.21 -4.76
C ASP A 101 19.55 -11.59 -3.35
N ASP A 102 19.18 -10.31 -3.21
CA ASP A 102 19.02 -9.69 -1.89
C ASP A 102 17.82 -10.32 -1.16
N PRO A 103 18.03 -10.93 0.02
CA PRO A 103 16.98 -11.63 0.75
C PRO A 103 15.83 -10.70 1.20
N ARG A 104 16.03 -9.39 1.18
CA ARG A 104 15.00 -8.38 1.52
C ARG A 104 14.11 -8.02 0.34
N LEU A 105 14.53 -8.34 -0.89
CA LEU A 105 13.81 -7.96 -2.11
C LEU A 105 12.36 -8.49 -2.14
N PRO A 106 12.06 -9.75 -1.80
CA PRO A 106 10.68 -10.24 -1.77
C PRO A 106 9.77 -9.40 -0.87
N ALA A 107 10.25 -8.99 0.31
CA ALA A 107 9.50 -8.15 1.24
C ALA A 107 9.29 -6.73 0.68
N VAL A 108 10.23 -6.20 -0.09
CA VAL A 108 10.09 -4.90 -0.78
C VAL A 108 9.05 -4.99 -1.89
N LEU A 109 9.08 -6.06 -2.69
CA LEU A 109 8.11 -6.28 -3.77
C LEU A 109 6.68 -6.41 -3.23
N ALA A 110 6.49 -7.05 -2.09
CA ALA A 110 5.20 -7.26 -1.45
C ALA A 110 4.56 -5.99 -0.85
N ARG A 111 5.27 -4.86 -0.79
CA ARG A 111 4.75 -3.61 -0.20
C ARG A 111 3.68 -2.92 -1.04
N ALA A 112 3.59 -3.23 -2.32
CA ALA A 112 2.64 -2.62 -3.23
C ALA A 112 1.95 -3.70 -4.07
N ILE A 113 0.69 -3.48 -4.39
CA ILE A 113 -0.04 -4.29 -5.35
C ILE A 113 0.25 -3.73 -6.73
N VAL A 114 0.97 -4.49 -7.56
CA VAL A 114 1.42 -4.06 -8.89
C VAL A 114 0.98 -5.08 -9.93
N GLY A 115 0.43 -4.62 -11.05
CA GLY A 115 -0.03 -5.50 -12.13
C GLY A 115 -0.94 -4.81 -13.12
N SER A 116 -1.61 -5.62 -13.95
CA SER A 116 -2.71 -5.15 -14.79
C SER A 116 -3.87 -4.63 -13.93
N ALA A 117 -4.78 -3.86 -14.54
CA ALA A 117 -5.95 -3.34 -13.86
C ALA A 117 -6.77 -4.41 -13.13
N ALA A 118 -6.97 -5.56 -13.80
CA ALA A 118 -7.73 -6.67 -13.23
C ALA A 118 -7.02 -7.29 -12.00
N GLU A 119 -5.70 -7.51 -12.09
CA GLU A 119 -4.91 -8.07 -11.01
C GLU A 119 -4.84 -7.12 -9.80
N VAL A 120 -4.70 -5.82 -10.04
CA VAL A 120 -4.66 -4.83 -8.96
C VAL A 120 -6.02 -4.74 -8.27
N ARG A 121 -7.14 -4.73 -9.01
CA ARG A 121 -8.48 -4.74 -8.41
C ARG A 121 -8.68 -5.98 -7.54
N ALA A 122 -8.40 -7.16 -8.07
CA ALA A 122 -8.50 -8.40 -7.30
C ALA A 122 -7.61 -8.41 -6.05
N GLY A 123 -6.38 -7.89 -6.17
CA GLY A 123 -5.47 -7.75 -5.03
C GLY A 123 -5.96 -6.76 -3.97
N LEU A 124 -6.60 -5.66 -4.37
CA LEU A 124 -7.21 -4.70 -3.45
C LEU A 124 -8.43 -5.29 -2.72
N GLU A 125 -9.31 -6.00 -3.43
CA GLU A 125 -10.46 -6.69 -2.84
C GLU A 125 -10.01 -7.73 -1.80
N GLU A 126 -9.02 -8.55 -2.14
CA GLU A 126 -8.45 -9.55 -1.23
C GLU A 126 -7.81 -8.88 -0.01
N LYS A 127 -7.10 -7.77 -0.21
CA LYS A 127 -6.52 -6.98 0.88
C LYS A 127 -7.59 -6.43 1.82
N ALA A 128 -8.65 -5.84 1.28
CA ALA A 128 -9.77 -5.34 2.08
C ALA A 128 -10.40 -6.46 2.91
N ARG A 129 -10.63 -7.61 2.29
CA ARG A 129 -11.20 -8.79 2.94
C ARG A 129 -10.31 -9.31 4.07
N LYS A 130 -9.00 -9.49 3.82
CA LYS A 130 -8.03 -9.96 4.82
C LYS A 130 -7.87 -9.01 5.99
N ALA A 131 -7.83 -7.71 5.69
CA ALA A 131 -7.72 -6.69 6.71
C ALA A 131 -9.03 -6.45 7.47
N GLY A 132 -10.18 -6.95 7.02
CA GLY A 132 -11.49 -6.61 7.57
C GLY A 132 -11.78 -5.11 7.44
N ALA A 133 -11.32 -4.48 6.35
CA ALA A 133 -11.49 -3.06 6.11
C ALA A 133 -12.83 -2.77 5.42
N ASP A 134 -13.48 -1.68 5.82
CA ASP A 134 -14.69 -1.16 5.17
C ASP A 134 -14.34 -0.33 3.93
N GLU A 135 -13.11 0.19 3.88
CA GLU A 135 -12.63 1.10 2.85
C GLU A 135 -11.12 0.96 2.66
N LEU A 136 -10.66 1.15 1.42
CA LEU A 136 -9.23 1.27 1.09
C LEU A 136 -8.91 2.67 0.58
N PHE A 137 -7.83 3.25 1.12
CA PHE A 137 -7.16 4.39 0.53
C PHE A 137 -6.00 3.89 -0.33
N VAL A 138 -6.07 4.13 -1.63
CA VAL A 138 -5.04 3.71 -2.57
C VAL A 138 -4.11 4.87 -2.87
N MET A 139 -2.84 4.71 -2.52
CA MET A 139 -1.78 5.61 -2.92
C MET A 139 -1.14 5.09 -4.21
N ALA A 140 -1.45 5.73 -5.33
CA ALA A 140 -0.80 5.43 -6.60
C ALA A 140 0.62 6.00 -6.60
N VAL A 141 1.61 5.16 -6.86
CA VAL A 141 3.03 5.54 -6.94
C VAL A 141 3.52 5.23 -8.35
N GLY A 142 4.20 6.18 -8.97
CA GLY A 142 4.74 6.03 -10.31
C GLY A 142 5.73 7.15 -10.63
N PRO A 143 6.51 7.01 -11.72
CA PRO A 143 7.58 7.93 -12.08
C PRO A 143 7.09 9.32 -12.48
N SER A 144 5.85 9.45 -12.91
CA SER A 144 5.25 10.73 -13.30
C SER A 144 3.83 10.90 -12.74
N LEU A 145 3.30 12.13 -12.83
CA LEU A 145 1.92 12.42 -12.46
C LEU A 145 0.94 11.69 -13.39
N GLU A 146 1.22 11.66 -14.68
CA GLU A 146 0.40 10.99 -15.70
C GLU A 146 0.29 9.50 -15.39
N THR A 147 1.41 8.83 -15.07
CA THR A 147 1.41 7.41 -14.65
C THR A 147 0.50 7.18 -13.45
N ARG A 148 0.56 8.06 -12.46
CA ARG A 148 -0.27 7.92 -11.24
C ARG A 148 -1.75 8.13 -11.53
N ILE A 149 -2.09 9.13 -12.34
CA ILE A 149 -3.48 9.39 -12.76
C ILE A 149 -3.99 8.18 -13.56
N ARG A 150 -3.24 7.72 -14.58
CA ARG A 150 -3.64 6.57 -15.40
C ARG A 150 -3.84 5.31 -14.56
N SER A 151 -2.96 5.07 -13.60
CA SER A 151 -3.11 3.94 -12.66
C SER A 151 -4.42 4.00 -11.87
N LEU A 152 -4.80 5.19 -11.36
CA LEU A 152 -6.06 5.35 -10.62
C LEU A 152 -7.29 5.19 -11.53
N GLU A 153 -7.25 5.68 -12.76
CA GLU A 153 -8.30 5.46 -13.77
C GLU A 153 -8.49 3.97 -14.05
N LEU A 154 -7.40 3.25 -14.30
CA LEU A 154 -7.41 1.80 -14.54
C LEU A 154 -7.97 1.02 -13.34
N ILE A 155 -7.60 1.40 -12.11
CA ILE A 155 -8.13 0.79 -10.89
C ILE A 155 -9.63 1.05 -10.77
N LYS A 156 -10.07 2.27 -11.04
CA LYS A 156 -11.48 2.66 -10.96
C LYS A 156 -12.32 2.03 -12.09
N GLY A 157 -11.72 1.76 -13.24
CA GLY A 157 -12.40 1.22 -14.42
C GLY A 157 -13.01 2.32 -15.34
N VAL A 158 -12.34 3.45 -15.42
CA VAL A 158 -12.68 4.58 -16.32
C VAL A 158 -11.51 4.92 -17.24
#